data_5547a93c2d7d1a25d86df4ee6a2bfe65
#
_entry.id   5547a93c2d7d1a25d86df4ee6a2bfe65
#
_cell.length_a   1.000
_cell.length_b   1.000
_cell.length_c   1.000
_cell.angle_alpha   90.00
_cell.angle_beta   90.00
_cell.angle_gamma   90.00
#
_symmetry.space_group_name_H-M   'P 1'
#
loop_
_entity.id
_entity.type
_entity.pdbx_description
1 polymer ?
#
loop_
_entity_poly.entity_id
_entity_poly.type
_entity_poly.pdbx_seq_one_letter_code
_entity_poly.pdbx_strand_id
1 'polypeptide(L)'
;NTADLLQLLAERYPDQKTNEITSGNTTDTAVLTALLAGDLDHTLEATALELLPKVKGAFCLVFMDETTLYAARDPQGVRPLVLGRLERGWVIASETAALDIVGASFVREVEPGELIAIDENGLRSSKFANVKRAGCVFEYVYLARPDTAINGKNVYDARVEMGRTLAREYPVEADLVIPTPESGTPAAIGYSQESGIPFGHGLVKNAYVGRTFIQPSQTIRQRGIRLKLNPLKEVIRGKRIVVVDDSIVR
;
A
#
# COMPACT_ATOMS: atom_id res chain seq x y z
N ASN A 1 8.70 -14.33 -6.30
CA ASN A 1 8.65 -14.76 -7.69
C ASN A 1 8.01 -16.14 -7.78
N THR A 2 6.90 -16.24 -8.54
CA THR A 2 6.08 -17.47 -8.65
C THR A 2 6.90 -18.68 -9.12
N ALA A 3 7.81 -18.48 -10.07
CA ALA A 3 8.67 -19.56 -10.56
C ALA A 3 9.58 -20.15 -9.47
N ASP A 4 10.19 -19.27 -8.65
CA ASP A 4 11.06 -19.72 -7.54
C ASP A 4 10.24 -20.48 -6.48
N LEU A 5 9.00 -20.03 -6.19
CA LEU A 5 8.09 -20.68 -5.25
C LEU A 5 7.61 -22.04 -5.78
N LEU A 6 7.31 -22.16 -7.09
CA LEU A 6 6.95 -23.43 -7.72
C LEU A 6 8.10 -24.42 -7.69
N GLN A 7 9.33 -23.96 -7.94
CA GLN A 7 10.52 -24.81 -7.80
C GLN A 7 10.67 -25.29 -6.37
N LEU A 8 10.57 -24.41 -5.39
CA LEU A 8 10.65 -24.75 -3.97
C LEU A 8 9.56 -25.75 -3.55
N LEU A 9 8.33 -25.58 -4.09
CA LEU A 9 7.23 -26.52 -3.85
C LEU A 9 7.55 -27.93 -4.41
N ALA A 10 8.08 -27.99 -5.63
CA ALA A 10 8.46 -29.26 -6.26
C ALA A 10 9.62 -29.96 -5.53
N GLU A 11 10.59 -29.18 -5.02
CA GLU A 11 11.69 -29.72 -4.21
C GLU A 11 11.23 -30.27 -2.86
N ARG A 12 10.24 -29.59 -2.25
CA ARG A 12 9.71 -29.98 -0.92
C ARG A 12 8.74 -31.17 -0.99
N TYR A 13 8.00 -31.30 -2.10
CA TYR A 13 6.99 -32.34 -2.31
C TYR A 13 7.22 -33.07 -3.67
N PRO A 14 8.32 -33.81 -3.84
CA PRO A 14 8.71 -34.40 -5.13
C PRO A 14 7.72 -35.43 -5.66
N ASP A 15 7.00 -36.11 -4.77
CA ASP A 15 6.04 -37.15 -5.12
C ASP A 15 4.62 -36.63 -5.42
N GLN A 16 4.40 -35.31 -5.27
CA GLN A 16 3.09 -34.68 -5.47
C GLN A 16 3.12 -33.74 -6.69
N LYS A 17 2.08 -33.82 -7.50
CA LYS A 17 1.95 -32.89 -8.62
C LYS A 17 1.57 -31.50 -8.11
N THR A 18 2.32 -30.48 -8.54
CA THR A 18 2.09 -29.06 -8.17
C THR A 18 0.62 -28.65 -8.32
N ASN A 19 -0.05 -29.05 -9.41
CA ASN A 19 -1.46 -28.74 -9.64
C ASN A 19 -2.42 -29.37 -8.62
N GLU A 20 -2.07 -30.50 -8.05
CA GLU A 20 -2.88 -31.16 -7.01
C GLU A 20 -2.75 -30.41 -5.70
N ILE A 21 -1.52 -30.01 -5.32
CA ILE A 21 -1.24 -29.25 -4.08
C ILE A 21 -1.87 -27.84 -4.13
N THR A 22 -1.81 -27.17 -5.27
CA THR A 22 -2.33 -25.81 -5.45
C THR A 22 -3.79 -25.75 -5.91
N SER A 23 -4.46 -26.90 -6.01
CA SER A 23 -5.81 -27.03 -6.59
C SER A 23 -5.92 -26.40 -7.99
N GLY A 24 -4.86 -26.52 -8.80
CA GLY A 24 -4.78 -25.97 -10.15
C GLY A 24 -4.49 -24.45 -10.23
N ASN A 25 -4.34 -23.78 -9.10
CA ASN A 25 -4.05 -22.35 -9.06
C ASN A 25 -2.52 -22.13 -9.02
N THR A 26 -2.01 -21.28 -9.92
CA THR A 26 -0.58 -20.95 -10.05
C THR A 26 -0.23 -19.54 -9.61
N THR A 27 -1.11 -18.86 -8.87
CA THR A 27 -0.77 -17.56 -8.27
C THR A 27 0.28 -17.76 -7.18
N ASP A 28 1.15 -16.76 -6.98
CA ASP A 28 2.15 -16.76 -5.92
C ASP A 28 1.55 -16.99 -4.53
N THR A 29 0.39 -16.41 -4.25
CA THR A 29 -0.35 -16.62 -3.00
C THR A 29 -0.77 -18.08 -2.82
N ALA A 30 -1.32 -18.75 -3.84
CA ALA A 30 -1.74 -20.14 -3.75
C ALA A 30 -0.54 -21.09 -3.52
N VAL A 31 0.57 -20.83 -4.21
CA VAL A 31 1.80 -21.61 -4.05
C VAL A 31 2.40 -21.41 -2.65
N LEU A 32 2.41 -20.17 -2.15
CA LEU A 32 2.88 -19.88 -0.80
C LEU A 32 2.00 -20.53 0.27
N THR A 33 0.67 -20.49 0.09
CA THR A 33 -0.28 -21.17 0.97
C THR A 33 -0.01 -22.67 1.00
N ALA A 34 0.20 -23.28 -0.17
CA ALA A 34 0.51 -24.71 -0.26
C ALA A 34 1.84 -25.07 0.45
N LEU A 35 2.86 -24.21 0.32
CA LEU A 35 4.14 -24.39 1.02
C LEU A 35 4.00 -24.27 2.55
N LEU A 36 3.16 -23.35 3.03
CA LEU A 36 2.91 -23.18 4.46
C LEU A 36 2.05 -24.29 5.06
N ALA A 37 0.99 -24.70 4.36
CA ALA A 37 0.03 -25.68 4.85
C ALA A 37 0.43 -27.14 4.60
N GLY A 38 1.36 -27.39 3.70
CA GLY A 38 1.74 -28.77 3.29
C GLY A 38 2.66 -29.49 4.26
N ASP A 39 3.23 -28.81 5.25
CA ASP A 39 4.09 -29.42 6.26
C ASP A 39 3.26 -29.84 7.48
N LEU A 40 2.97 -31.12 7.56
CA LEU A 40 2.17 -31.71 8.65
C LEU A 40 3.02 -32.14 9.86
N ASP A 41 4.33 -32.15 9.73
CA ASP A 41 5.25 -32.60 10.78
C ASP A 41 5.69 -31.44 11.71
N HIS A 42 5.48 -30.21 11.27
CA HIS A 42 5.88 -29.00 12.00
C HIS A 42 4.68 -28.07 12.24
N THR A 43 4.81 -27.21 13.25
CA THR A 43 3.84 -26.13 13.47
C THR A 43 3.94 -25.10 12.34
N LEU A 44 2.81 -24.43 12.03
CA LEU A 44 2.79 -23.37 11.01
C LEU A 44 3.80 -22.25 11.29
N GLU A 45 4.06 -21.94 12.56
CA GLU A 45 5.09 -20.98 12.97
C GLU A 45 6.50 -21.44 12.57
N ALA A 46 6.84 -22.71 12.85
CA ALA A 46 8.15 -23.27 12.50
C ALA A 46 8.34 -23.32 10.98
N THR A 47 7.32 -23.80 10.25
CA THR A 47 7.32 -23.80 8.78
C THR A 47 7.48 -22.41 8.20
N ALA A 48 6.77 -21.41 8.75
CA ALA A 48 6.89 -20.02 8.31
C ALA A 48 8.30 -19.46 8.54
N LEU A 49 8.91 -19.71 9.69
CA LEU A 49 10.28 -19.25 9.99
C LEU A 49 11.34 -19.89 9.08
N GLU A 50 11.13 -21.11 8.62
CA GLU A 50 11.99 -21.77 7.63
C GLU A 50 11.77 -21.25 6.21
N LEU A 51 10.51 -21.00 5.84
CA LEU A 51 10.11 -20.67 4.47
C LEU A 51 10.32 -19.19 4.13
N LEU A 52 9.91 -18.27 5.02
CA LEU A 52 9.90 -16.82 4.74
C LEU A 52 11.28 -16.25 4.35
N PRO A 53 12.43 -16.73 4.86
CA PRO A 53 13.75 -16.30 4.38
C PRO A 53 14.01 -16.62 2.90
N LYS A 54 13.31 -17.62 2.35
CA LYS A 54 13.47 -18.08 0.96
C LYS A 54 12.55 -17.32 -0.01
N VAL A 55 11.53 -16.61 0.52
CA VAL A 55 10.58 -15.81 -0.27
C VAL A 55 11.24 -14.52 -0.73
N LYS A 56 11.30 -14.31 -2.04
CA LYS A 56 11.91 -13.12 -2.66
C LYS A 56 10.84 -12.12 -3.07
N GLY A 57 11.14 -10.85 -2.88
CA GLY A 57 10.27 -9.74 -3.27
C GLY A 57 9.60 -9.05 -2.08
N ALA A 58 8.68 -8.14 -2.39
CA ALA A 58 7.93 -7.40 -1.39
C ALA A 58 6.68 -8.18 -0.99
N PHE A 59 6.48 -8.40 0.31
CA PHE A 59 5.28 -9.04 0.82
C PHE A 59 4.89 -8.53 2.21
N CYS A 60 3.59 -8.45 2.42
CA CYS A 60 2.96 -8.41 3.73
C CYS A 60 1.95 -9.54 3.76
N LEU A 61 2.13 -10.47 4.68
CA LEU A 61 1.30 -11.65 4.80
C LEU A 61 0.54 -11.62 6.11
N VAL A 62 -0.74 -11.98 6.05
CA VAL A 62 -1.56 -12.31 7.22
C VAL A 62 -2.16 -13.68 6.95
N PHE A 63 -1.93 -14.61 7.85
CA PHE A 63 -2.42 -15.98 7.75
C PHE A 63 -2.70 -16.53 9.14
N MET A 64 -3.38 -17.64 9.23
CA MET A 64 -3.79 -18.23 10.51
C MET A 64 -3.90 -19.75 10.43
N ASP A 65 -3.74 -20.40 11.56
CA ASP A 65 -4.23 -21.74 11.81
C ASP A 65 -5.46 -21.70 12.74
N GLU A 66 -5.80 -22.81 13.36
CA GLU A 66 -6.99 -22.92 14.22
C GLU A 66 -6.90 -22.08 15.48
N THR A 67 -5.71 -21.74 15.96
CA THR A 67 -5.48 -21.12 17.27
C THR A 67 -4.66 -19.83 17.21
N THR A 68 -3.93 -19.59 16.12
CA THR A 68 -2.92 -18.54 16.05
C THR A 68 -3.08 -17.69 14.79
N LEU A 69 -3.06 -16.36 14.96
CA LEU A 69 -2.99 -15.39 13.88
C LEU A 69 -1.53 -14.98 13.68
N TYR A 70 -1.07 -15.04 12.43
CA TYR A 70 0.28 -14.66 12.04
C TYR A 70 0.30 -13.44 11.14
N ALA A 71 1.37 -12.63 11.28
CA ALA A 71 1.68 -11.54 10.37
C ALA A 71 3.17 -11.51 10.06
N ALA A 72 3.54 -11.38 8.79
CA ALA A 72 4.93 -11.30 8.36
C ALA A 72 5.14 -10.17 7.37
N ARG A 73 6.25 -9.45 7.51
CA ARG A 73 6.66 -8.37 6.62
C ARG A 73 8.01 -8.68 5.98
N ASP A 74 8.14 -8.45 4.69
CA ASP A 74 9.38 -8.70 3.95
C ASP A 74 10.60 -8.00 4.58
N PRO A 75 11.85 -8.49 4.33
CA PRO A 75 13.05 -7.94 4.95
C PRO A 75 13.38 -6.50 4.58
N GLN A 76 12.84 -5.98 3.47
CA GLN A 76 12.99 -4.60 3.06
C GLN A 76 11.92 -3.69 3.67
N GLY A 77 10.77 -4.26 4.10
CA GLY A 77 9.63 -3.50 4.57
C GLY A 77 9.07 -2.58 3.50
N VAL A 78 8.95 -3.08 2.26
CA VAL A 78 8.54 -2.29 1.09
C VAL A 78 7.16 -1.69 1.29
N ARG A 79 6.19 -2.52 1.74
CA ARG A 79 4.83 -2.08 2.06
C ARG A 79 4.64 -1.96 3.57
N PRO A 80 3.74 -1.08 4.04
CA PRO A 80 3.45 -0.95 5.45
C PRO A 80 2.64 -2.15 5.96
N LEU A 81 2.86 -2.48 7.23
CA LEU A 81 2.06 -3.44 8.00
C LEU A 81 2.07 -2.98 9.46
N VAL A 82 0.91 -2.81 10.05
CA VAL A 82 0.75 -2.22 11.38
C VAL A 82 0.00 -3.14 12.33
N LEU A 83 0.34 -3.01 13.61
CA LEU A 83 -0.27 -3.71 14.71
C LEU A 83 -1.07 -2.72 15.55
N GLY A 84 -2.32 -3.05 15.81
CA GLY A 84 -3.23 -2.32 16.66
C GLY A 84 -3.78 -3.17 17.81
N ARG A 85 -4.29 -2.49 18.83
CA ARG A 85 -4.90 -3.11 20.02
C ARG A 85 -6.34 -2.67 20.16
N LEU A 86 -7.23 -3.63 20.27
CA LEU A 86 -8.60 -3.45 20.76
C LEU A 86 -8.69 -3.76 22.26
N GLU A 87 -9.81 -3.45 22.88
CA GLU A 87 -10.07 -3.83 24.28
C GLU A 87 -9.89 -5.34 24.51
N ARG A 88 -10.36 -6.16 23.56
CA ARG A 88 -10.31 -7.64 23.62
C ARG A 88 -9.65 -8.24 22.37
N GLY A 89 -8.42 -7.85 22.06
CA GLY A 89 -7.76 -8.49 20.95
C GLY A 89 -6.77 -7.60 20.21
N TRP A 90 -6.27 -8.11 19.12
CA TRP A 90 -5.28 -7.48 18.27
C TRP A 90 -5.84 -7.26 16.87
N VAL A 91 -5.32 -6.26 16.19
CA VAL A 91 -5.64 -5.98 14.79
C VAL A 91 -4.34 -5.89 14.01
N ILE A 92 -4.28 -6.54 12.86
CA ILE A 92 -3.21 -6.39 11.89
C ILE A 92 -3.81 -5.77 10.64
N ALA A 93 -3.20 -4.70 10.17
CA ALA A 93 -3.68 -3.97 9.00
C ALA A 93 -2.51 -3.44 8.18
N SER A 94 -2.77 -3.10 6.93
CA SER A 94 -1.77 -2.47 6.06
C SER A 94 -1.52 -1.00 6.39
N GLU A 95 -2.50 -0.29 6.98
CA GLU A 95 -2.44 1.14 7.23
C GLU A 95 -3.03 1.52 8.59
N THR A 96 -2.53 2.59 9.23
CA THR A 96 -3.07 3.09 10.50
C THR A 96 -4.52 3.55 10.37
N ALA A 97 -4.91 4.10 9.23
CA ALA A 97 -6.29 4.49 8.96
C ALA A 97 -7.29 3.31 9.08
N ALA A 98 -6.86 2.07 8.83
CA ALA A 98 -7.70 0.89 9.03
C ALA A 98 -7.90 0.58 10.53
N LEU A 99 -6.92 0.89 11.37
CA LEU A 99 -7.05 0.77 12.82
C LEU A 99 -8.10 1.75 13.36
N ASP A 100 -8.05 3.00 12.89
CA ASP A 100 -9.02 4.04 13.28
C ASP A 100 -10.46 3.63 12.95
N ILE A 101 -10.67 3.05 11.76
CA ILE A 101 -12.01 2.59 11.31
C ILE A 101 -12.61 1.54 12.25
N VAL A 102 -11.78 0.65 12.79
CA VAL A 102 -12.25 -0.41 13.71
C VAL A 102 -12.14 -0.03 15.19
N GLY A 103 -11.69 1.20 15.49
CA GLY A 103 -11.52 1.70 16.85
C GLY A 103 -10.34 1.06 17.61
N ALA A 104 -9.32 0.59 16.89
CA ALA A 104 -8.12 0.03 17.48
C ALA A 104 -7.06 1.12 17.72
N SER A 105 -6.38 1.06 18.86
CA SER A 105 -5.23 1.91 19.13
C SER A 105 -3.98 1.39 18.40
N PHE A 106 -3.25 2.27 17.75
CA PHE A 106 -1.96 1.93 17.12
C PHE A 106 -0.95 1.51 18.19
N VAL A 107 -0.29 0.38 17.98
CA VAL A 107 0.78 -0.11 18.86
C VAL A 107 2.14 0.16 18.23
N ARG A 108 2.39 -0.40 17.05
CA ARG A 108 3.62 -0.18 16.26
C ARG A 108 3.48 -0.71 14.84
N GLU A 109 4.43 -0.39 14.00
CA GLU A 109 4.62 -1.12 12.75
C GLU A 109 5.20 -2.52 13.01
N VAL A 110 4.89 -3.47 12.14
CA VAL A 110 5.60 -4.74 12.05
C VAL A 110 6.97 -4.47 11.42
N GLU A 111 8.03 -4.89 12.09
CA GLU A 111 9.39 -4.63 11.60
C GLU A 111 9.67 -5.43 10.32
N PRO A 112 10.52 -4.90 9.41
CA PRO A 112 11.00 -5.68 8.28
C PRO A 112 11.70 -6.97 8.74
N GLY A 113 11.37 -8.11 8.09
CA GLY A 113 11.91 -9.42 8.46
C GLY A 113 11.35 -10.00 9.76
N GLU A 114 10.23 -9.48 10.24
CA GLU A 114 9.55 -9.95 11.45
C GLU A 114 8.34 -10.83 11.11
N LEU A 115 8.20 -11.91 11.89
CA LEU A 115 6.99 -12.74 12.02
C LEU A 115 6.38 -12.49 13.39
N ILE A 116 5.13 -12.08 13.43
CA ILE A 116 4.30 -12.00 14.63
C ILE A 116 3.39 -13.20 14.67
N ALA A 117 3.25 -13.81 15.85
CA ALA A 117 2.27 -14.83 16.19
C ALA A 117 1.43 -14.38 17.37
N ILE A 118 0.12 -14.48 17.26
CA ILE A 118 -0.85 -14.05 18.28
C ILE A 118 -1.81 -15.19 18.56
N ASP A 119 -1.83 -15.67 19.79
CA ASP A 119 -2.71 -16.72 20.28
C ASP A 119 -3.28 -16.36 21.68
N GLU A 120 -3.87 -17.35 22.37
CA GLU A 120 -4.41 -17.18 23.72
C GLU A 120 -3.35 -16.77 24.77
N ASN A 121 -2.07 -17.11 24.54
CA ASN A 121 -0.95 -16.78 25.41
C ASN A 121 -0.40 -15.38 25.13
N GLY A 122 -0.90 -14.70 24.10
CA GLY A 122 -0.54 -13.32 23.73
C GLY A 122 0.26 -13.22 22.44
N LEU A 123 1.01 -12.14 22.31
CA LEU A 123 1.80 -11.81 21.13
C LEU A 123 3.25 -12.28 21.30
N ARG A 124 3.75 -13.01 20.30
CA ARG A 124 5.17 -13.36 20.14
C ARG A 124 5.71 -12.73 18.87
N SER A 125 6.98 -12.41 18.87
CA SER A 125 7.71 -11.82 17.75
C SER A 125 8.98 -12.59 17.48
N SER A 126 9.20 -12.97 16.23
CA SER A 126 10.39 -13.69 15.78
C SER A 126 11.00 -13.00 14.56
N LYS A 127 12.32 -12.90 14.48
CA LYS A 127 13.01 -12.39 13.29
C LYS A 127 13.38 -13.55 12.38
N PHE A 128 12.93 -13.53 11.14
CA PHE A 128 13.29 -14.53 10.14
C PHE A 128 14.36 -14.06 9.15
N ALA A 129 14.67 -12.75 9.11
CA ALA A 129 15.69 -12.21 8.21
C ALA A 129 16.33 -10.93 8.76
N ASN A 130 17.53 -10.61 8.25
CA ASN A 130 18.19 -9.33 8.52
C ASN A 130 17.48 -8.18 7.80
N VAL A 131 17.28 -7.09 8.50
CA VAL A 131 16.60 -5.90 8.00
C VAL A 131 17.45 -5.19 6.94
N LYS A 132 16.84 -4.89 5.78
CA LYS A 132 17.42 -4.08 4.70
C LYS A 132 16.39 -3.05 4.24
N ARG A 133 16.09 -2.07 5.09
CA ARG A 133 14.99 -1.10 4.86
C ARG A 133 15.07 -0.45 3.46
N ALA A 134 14.00 -0.61 2.69
CA ALA A 134 13.80 -0.02 1.37
C ALA A 134 12.31 0.23 1.13
N GLY A 135 11.72 1.07 1.98
CA GLY A 135 10.30 1.41 1.90
C GLY A 135 9.95 2.07 0.56
N CYS A 136 8.75 1.83 0.07
CA CYS A 136 8.26 2.37 -1.18
C CYS A 136 7.92 3.85 -1.03
N VAL A 137 8.63 4.75 -1.71
CA VAL A 137 8.31 6.18 -1.72
C VAL A 137 6.92 6.46 -2.33
N PHE A 138 6.44 5.58 -3.21
CA PHE A 138 5.15 5.73 -3.85
C PHE A 138 3.97 5.56 -2.88
N GLU A 139 4.20 4.98 -1.70
CA GLU A 139 3.23 5.02 -0.59
C GLU A 139 2.91 6.45 -0.19
N TYR A 140 3.94 7.27 0.01
CA TYR A 140 3.74 8.69 0.36
C TYR A 140 3.13 9.49 -0.79
N VAL A 141 3.56 9.23 -2.03
CA VAL A 141 3.10 9.99 -3.19
C VAL A 141 1.64 9.68 -3.52
N TYR A 142 1.25 8.40 -3.53
CA TYR A 142 -0.04 8.00 -4.10
C TYR A 142 -0.78 6.88 -3.36
N LEU A 143 -0.09 5.77 -2.99
CA LEU A 143 -0.79 4.53 -2.62
C LEU A 143 -1.48 4.62 -1.27
N ALA A 144 -0.79 5.13 -0.22
CA ALA A 144 -1.34 5.22 1.10
C ALA A 144 -2.47 6.26 1.18
N ARG A 145 -3.42 6.04 2.05
CA ARG A 145 -4.44 7.06 2.35
C ARG A 145 -3.78 8.27 3.02
N PRO A 146 -4.26 9.49 2.77
CA PRO A 146 -3.67 10.69 3.37
C PRO A 146 -3.75 10.73 4.90
N ASP A 147 -4.74 10.07 5.50
CA ASP A 147 -4.94 9.95 6.93
C ASP A 147 -4.08 8.85 7.60
N THR A 148 -3.21 8.20 6.84
CA THR A 148 -2.28 7.16 7.32
C THR A 148 -0.96 7.78 7.79
N ALA A 149 -0.33 7.16 8.79
CA ALA A 149 1.05 7.41 9.18
C ALA A 149 1.95 6.22 8.80
N ILE A 150 3.12 6.50 8.23
CA ILE A 150 4.15 5.52 7.87
C ILE A 150 5.48 5.99 8.45
N ASN A 151 6.18 5.12 9.18
CA ASN A 151 7.41 5.46 9.89
C ASN A 151 7.28 6.74 10.76
N GLY A 152 6.14 6.90 11.41
CA GLY A 152 5.85 8.05 12.26
C GLY A 152 5.58 9.36 11.52
N LYS A 153 5.50 9.36 10.18
CA LYS A 153 5.16 10.54 9.37
C LYS A 153 3.76 10.42 8.80
N ASN A 154 2.95 11.45 9.00
CA ASN A 154 1.64 11.53 8.37
C ASN A 154 1.78 11.72 6.85
N VAL A 155 1.02 10.95 6.07
CA VAL A 155 1.07 10.97 4.60
C VAL A 155 0.55 12.29 4.04
N TYR A 156 -0.49 12.86 4.64
CA TYR A 156 -1.02 14.16 4.24
C TYR A 156 0.04 15.26 4.37
N ASP A 157 0.71 15.34 5.54
CA ASP A 157 1.75 16.34 5.80
C ASP A 157 2.95 16.17 4.86
N ALA A 158 3.34 14.91 4.58
CA ALA A 158 4.39 14.62 3.62
C ALA A 158 4.05 15.15 2.21
N ARG A 159 2.80 14.95 1.76
CA ARG A 159 2.33 15.47 0.45
C ARG A 159 2.26 16.99 0.42
N VAL A 160 1.82 17.63 1.50
CA VAL A 160 1.84 19.12 1.61
C VAL A 160 3.28 19.62 1.48
N GLU A 161 4.25 18.99 2.16
CA GLU A 161 5.66 19.42 2.08
C GLU A 161 6.27 19.15 0.69
N MET A 162 5.88 18.08 0.01
CA MET A 162 6.25 17.87 -1.41
C MET A 162 5.76 19.02 -2.28
N GLY A 163 4.53 19.49 -2.07
CA GLY A 163 3.99 20.64 -2.78
C GLY A 163 4.73 21.95 -2.49
N ARG A 164 5.10 22.21 -1.24
CA ARG A 164 5.91 23.36 -0.87
C ARG A 164 7.29 23.32 -1.53
N THR A 165 7.93 22.16 -1.49
CA THR A 165 9.23 21.94 -2.14
C THR A 165 9.14 22.19 -3.64
N LEU A 166 8.08 21.68 -4.29
CA LEU A 166 7.85 21.90 -5.71
C LEU A 166 7.71 23.40 -6.05
N ALA A 167 7.02 24.16 -5.22
CA ALA A 167 6.88 25.62 -5.44
C ALA A 167 8.21 26.36 -5.28
N ARG A 168 9.07 25.95 -4.35
CA ARG A 168 10.42 26.53 -4.18
C ARG A 168 11.35 26.22 -5.36
N GLU A 169 11.32 24.98 -5.83
CA GLU A 169 12.21 24.50 -6.90
C GLU A 169 11.76 24.94 -8.30
N TYR A 170 10.45 25.07 -8.51
CA TYR A 170 9.84 25.40 -9.81
C TYR A 170 8.79 26.50 -9.65
N PRO A 171 9.20 27.74 -9.31
CA PRO A 171 8.27 28.85 -9.20
C PRO A 171 7.72 29.23 -10.58
N VAL A 172 6.42 29.50 -10.64
CA VAL A 172 5.76 29.97 -11.86
C VAL A 172 4.81 31.13 -11.55
N GLU A 173 4.54 31.97 -12.53
CA GLU A 173 3.51 33.00 -12.45
C GLU A 173 2.16 32.45 -12.92
N ALA A 174 1.20 32.39 -12.02
CA ALA A 174 -0.15 31.90 -12.29
C ALA A 174 -1.19 32.63 -11.42
N ASP A 175 -2.45 32.49 -11.80
CA ASP A 175 -3.56 33.14 -11.11
C ASP A 175 -4.26 32.22 -10.14
N LEU A 176 -4.05 30.89 -10.28
CA LEU A 176 -4.71 29.87 -9.48
C LEU A 176 -3.93 28.56 -9.47
N VAL A 177 -3.85 27.91 -8.31
CA VAL A 177 -3.39 26.52 -8.15
C VAL A 177 -4.59 25.61 -8.01
N ILE A 178 -4.67 24.57 -8.81
CA ILE A 178 -5.74 23.56 -8.75
C ILE A 178 -5.15 22.15 -8.63
N PRO A 179 -5.78 21.22 -7.88
CA PRO A 179 -5.37 19.83 -7.86
C PRO A 179 -6.01 19.01 -8.97
N THR A 180 -5.35 17.91 -9.36
CA THR A 180 -6.05 16.75 -9.88
C THR A 180 -6.63 15.99 -8.69
N PRO A 181 -7.95 15.98 -8.49
CA PRO A 181 -8.54 15.38 -7.29
C PRO A 181 -8.52 13.84 -7.37
N GLU A 182 -8.31 13.17 -6.24
CA GLU A 182 -8.07 13.73 -4.91
C GLU A 182 -6.60 13.66 -4.49
N SER A 183 -5.79 12.82 -5.16
CA SER A 183 -4.39 12.53 -4.82
C SER A 183 -3.48 13.76 -4.84
N GLY A 184 -3.68 14.68 -5.81
CA GLY A 184 -2.93 15.92 -5.92
C GLY A 184 -3.33 17.01 -4.93
N THR A 185 -4.43 16.85 -4.19
CA THR A 185 -4.98 17.93 -3.35
C THR A 185 -4.01 18.41 -2.25
N PRO A 186 -3.39 17.53 -1.43
CA PRO A 186 -2.48 18.01 -0.39
C PRO A 186 -1.24 18.72 -0.97
N ALA A 187 -0.69 18.21 -2.08
CA ALA A 187 0.44 18.83 -2.74
C ALA A 187 0.08 20.20 -3.34
N ALA A 188 -1.12 20.35 -3.94
CA ALA A 188 -1.61 21.61 -4.44
C ALA A 188 -1.80 22.65 -3.32
N ILE A 189 -2.26 22.23 -2.15
CA ILE A 189 -2.36 23.07 -0.96
C ILE A 189 -0.95 23.55 -0.55
N GLY A 190 0.02 22.64 -0.45
CA GLY A 190 1.40 22.98 -0.12
C GLY A 190 2.02 23.95 -1.14
N TYR A 191 1.80 23.71 -2.44
CA TYR A 191 2.25 24.60 -3.50
C TYR A 191 1.66 26.01 -3.36
N SER A 192 0.35 26.10 -3.13
CA SER A 192 -0.34 27.40 -2.91
C SER A 192 0.19 28.14 -1.70
N GLN A 193 0.39 27.45 -0.57
CA GLN A 193 0.90 28.05 0.66
C GLN A 193 2.30 28.64 0.50
N GLU A 194 3.17 27.96 -0.23
CA GLU A 194 4.56 28.40 -0.44
C GLU A 194 4.66 29.49 -1.51
N SER A 195 3.95 29.33 -2.63
CA SER A 195 4.00 30.29 -3.75
C SER A 195 3.20 31.56 -3.53
N GLY A 196 2.25 31.56 -2.60
CA GLY A 196 1.27 32.65 -2.41
C GLY A 196 0.18 32.70 -3.49
N ILE A 197 0.19 31.80 -4.49
CA ILE A 197 -0.85 31.73 -5.52
C ILE A 197 -2.11 31.12 -4.91
N PRO A 198 -3.31 31.70 -5.08
CA PRO A 198 -4.53 31.19 -4.49
C PRO A 198 -4.84 29.73 -4.87
N PHE A 199 -5.31 28.94 -3.91
CA PHE A 199 -5.83 27.59 -4.15
C PHE A 199 -7.29 27.63 -4.56
N GLY A 200 -7.69 26.74 -5.48
CA GLY A 200 -9.10 26.55 -5.84
C GLY A 200 -9.38 25.15 -6.41
N HIS A 201 -10.63 24.74 -6.31
CA HIS A 201 -11.10 23.52 -6.98
C HIS A 201 -11.42 23.83 -8.44
N GLY A 202 -10.50 23.52 -9.36
CA GLY A 202 -10.70 23.68 -10.80
C GLY A 202 -11.36 22.48 -11.47
N LEU A 203 -11.29 21.30 -10.81
CA LEU A 203 -11.82 20.04 -11.25
C LEU A 203 -12.69 19.40 -10.16
N VAL A 204 -13.80 18.77 -10.54
CA VAL A 204 -14.65 17.98 -9.66
C VAL A 204 -14.60 16.52 -10.09
N LYS A 205 -14.35 15.63 -9.13
CA LYS A 205 -14.35 14.19 -9.35
C LYS A 205 -15.76 13.63 -9.16
N ASN A 206 -16.20 12.82 -10.13
CA ASN A 206 -17.40 12.03 -9.97
C ASN A 206 -17.12 10.80 -9.09
N ALA A 207 -17.70 10.78 -7.89
CA ALA A 207 -17.50 9.71 -6.92
C ALA A 207 -18.02 8.34 -7.36
N TYR A 208 -18.96 8.31 -8.30
CA TYR A 208 -19.56 7.07 -8.83
C TYR A 208 -18.72 6.41 -9.92
N VAL A 209 -17.66 7.05 -10.41
CA VAL A 209 -16.76 6.51 -11.44
C VAL A 209 -15.47 6.00 -10.81
N GLY A 210 -15.23 4.70 -10.91
CA GLY A 210 -14.05 4.03 -10.39
C GLY A 210 -12.75 4.34 -11.15
N ARG A 211 -11.72 3.50 -10.98
CA ARG A 211 -10.41 3.64 -11.64
C ARG A 211 -10.54 3.48 -13.15
N THR A 212 -10.18 4.51 -13.93
CA THR A 212 -10.31 4.55 -15.39
C THR A 212 -8.99 4.33 -16.14
N PHE A 213 -7.82 4.56 -15.50
CA PHE A 213 -6.51 4.48 -16.14
C PHE A 213 -6.04 3.05 -16.48
N ILE A 214 -6.67 2.03 -15.90
CA ILE A 214 -6.34 0.61 -16.10
C ILE A 214 -6.98 0.04 -17.38
N GLN A 215 -7.82 0.81 -18.08
CA GLN A 215 -8.54 0.32 -19.24
C GLN A 215 -7.66 0.22 -20.50
N PRO A 216 -7.79 -0.86 -21.29
CA PRO A 216 -6.83 -1.20 -22.34
C PRO A 216 -6.87 -0.28 -23.57
N SER A 217 -7.98 0.42 -23.87
CA SER A 217 -8.07 1.25 -25.06
C SER A 217 -8.06 2.75 -24.78
N GLN A 218 -7.42 3.53 -25.67
CA GLN A 218 -7.32 5.00 -25.56
C GLN A 218 -8.70 5.69 -25.58
N THR A 219 -9.60 5.21 -26.42
CA THR A 219 -10.96 5.78 -26.55
C THR A 219 -11.79 5.57 -25.28
N ILE A 220 -11.68 4.38 -24.67
CA ILE A 220 -12.39 4.07 -23.41
C ILE A 220 -11.80 4.89 -22.27
N ARG A 221 -10.45 5.07 -22.23
CA ARG A 221 -9.79 5.95 -21.26
C ARG A 221 -10.25 7.40 -21.36
N GLN A 222 -10.32 7.96 -22.57
CA GLN A 222 -10.79 9.34 -22.77
C GLN A 222 -12.24 9.55 -22.35
N ARG A 223 -13.13 8.59 -22.65
CA ARG A 223 -14.53 8.63 -22.18
C ARG A 223 -14.58 8.51 -20.64
N GLY A 224 -13.80 7.61 -20.06
CA GLY A 224 -13.68 7.44 -18.62
C GLY A 224 -13.21 8.71 -17.91
N ILE A 225 -12.21 9.41 -18.44
CA ILE A 225 -11.72 10.68 -17.89
C ILE A 225 -12.82 11.74 -17.92
N ARG A 226 -13.52 11.90 -19.03
CA ARG A 226 -14.65 12.87 -19.16
C ARG A 226 -15.78 12.59 -18.17
N LEU A 227 -16.03 11.32 -17.88
CA LEU A 227 -17.03 10.93 -16.88
C LEU A 227 -16.55 11.13 -15.46
N LYS A 228 -15.23 11.02 -15.23
CA LYS A 228 -14.61 11.07 -13.90
C LYS A 228 -14.29 12.48 -13.43
N LEU A 229 -13.80 13.34 -14.31
CA LEU A 229 -13.35 14.69 -13.99
C LEU A 229 -14.14 15.72 -14.82
N ASN A 230 -14.76 16.66 -14.14
CA ASN A 230 -15.47 17.77 -14.78
C ASN A 230 -14.84 19.11 -14.39
N PRO A 231 -14.45 19.96 -15.37
CA PRO A 231 -13.89 21.27 -15.07
C PRO A 231 -14.95 22.25 -14.57
N LEU A 232 -14.60 22.98 -13.50
CA LEU A 232 -15.39 24.12 -13.01
C LEU A 232 -15.06 25.36 -13.87
N LYS A 233 -15.75 25.49 -14.99
CA LYS A 233 -15.47 26.53 -16.00
C LYS A 233 -15.46 27.94 -15.43
N GLU A 234 -16.35 28.24 -14.50
CA GLU A 234 -16.48 29.55 -13.88
C GLU A 234 -15.28 29.90 -12.96
N VAL A 235 -14.60 28.87 -12.45
CA VAL A 235 -13.41 29.04 -11.61
C VAL A 235 -12.14 29.25 -12.45
N ILE A 236 -11.99 28.54 -13.57
CA ILE A 236 -10.73 28.48 -14.34
C ILE A 236 -10.72 29.34 -15.60
N ARG A 237 -11.89 29.80 -16.10
CA ARG A 237 -11.97 30.54 -17.37
C ARG A 237 -11.13 31.83 -17.33
N GLY A 238 -10.26 31.98 -18.32
CA GLY A 238 -9.40 33.16 -18.47
C GLY A 238 -8.22 33.28 -17.48
N LYS A 239 -7.98 32.26 -16.66
CA LYS A 239 -6.89 32.22 -15.70
C LYS A 239 -5.72 31.37 -16.19
N ARG A 240 -4.51 31.77 -15.83
CA ARG A 240 -3.31 30.94 -15.89
C ARG A 240 -3.36 30.04 -14.66
N ILE A 241 -3.36 28.74 -14.87
CA ILE A 241 -3.52 27.76 -13.79
C ILE A 241 -2.28 26.89 -13.65
N VAL A 242 -1.89 26.62 -12.40
CA VAL A 242 -1.00 25.51 -12.05
C VAL A 242 -1.87 24.31 -11.73
N VAL A 243 -1.68 23.20 -12.43
CA VAL A 243 -2.35 21.93 -12.15
C VAL A 243 -1.35 21.02 -11.45
N VAL A 244 -1.66 20.61 -10.22
CA VAL A 244 -0.80 19.74 -9.43
C VAL A 244 -1.39 18.32 -9.44
N ASP A 245 -0.57 17.36 -9.86
CA ASP A 245 -0.90 15.93 -9.86
C ASP A 245 0.21 15.12 -9.19
N ASP A 246 -0.05 13.86 -8.86
CA ASP A 246 0.93 12.95 -8.25
C ASP A 246 1.88 12.32 -9.28
N SER A 247 1.48 12.24 -10.54
CA SER A 247 2.24 11.55 -11.58
C SER A 247 1.95 12.10 -12.98
N ILE A 248 2.97 12.02 -13.84
CA ILE A 248 2.83 12.30 -15.26
C ILE A 248 2.46 11.01 -15.99
N VAL A 249 1.28 10.98 -16.59
CA VAL A 249 0.76 9.83 -17.35
C VAL A 249 0.78 10.16 -18.85
N ARG A 250 1.16 9.16 -19.66
CA ARG A 250 1.21 9.30 -21.13
C ARG A 250 -0.16 9.46 -21.76
#